data_2e58c95c8f13351a7eea28d9d6b75c23
#
_entry.id   2e58c95c8f13351a7eea28d9d6b75c23
#
_cell.length_a   1.000
_cell.length_b   1.000
_cell.length_c   1.000
_cell.angle_alpha   90.00
_cell.angle_beta   90.00
_cell.angle_gamma   90.00
#
_symmetry.space_group_name_H-M   'P 1'
#
loop_
_entity.id
_entity.type
_entity.pdbx_description
1 polymer ?
#
loop_
_entity_poly.entity_id
_entity_poly.type
_entity_poly.pdbx_seq_one_letter_code
_entity_poly.pdbx_strand_id
1 'polypeptide(L)'
;MKVGDIMSTNPQSVDVNEFVTHAREIMREYNYESLPVLDKGKVAGIITLQDIINVTSTRSDVTVNGYVRSSVPVLTPDVGLPRAAFIVVHTDEGRVPVVDSSSRLVGLLSINDIFKGLPELDLMDVPVSEYMTKKVVVCQPEDNLSRVWANMIEFGLTGLPVVNMKQEVIGMVTRGDVVKRGYARIERESPSGKTSTTVQKIMSTPAVTVEADDSIKVAAKIFTERNIGRVPVLYKNKLAGIIDRFDIIRACKVLQGVSAK
;
A
#
# COMPACT_ATOMS: atom_id res chain seq x y z
N MET A 1 20.48 10.42 -7.53
CA MET A 1 19.66 9.28 -8.04
C MET A 1 18.47 9.80 -8.82
N LYS A 2 18.11 9.15 -9.93
CA LYS A 2 16.96 9.46 -10.78
C LYS A 2 15.93 8.34 -10.74
N VAL A 3 14.72 8.61 -11.21
CA VAL A 3 13.63 7.62 -11.32
C VAL A 3 14.07 6.37 -12.07
N GLY A 4 14.74 6.54 -13.24
CA GLY A 4 15.22 5.42 -14.05
C GLY A 4 16.20 4.49 -13.36
N ASP A 5 16.87 4.95 -12.29
CA ASP A 5 17.85 4.15 -11.54
C ASP A 5 17.17 3.16 -10.57
N ILE A 6 15.90 3.43 -10.19
CA ILE A 6 15.22 2.69 -9.12
C ILE A 6 13.85 2.15 -9.50
N MET A 7 13.23 2.62 -10.57
CA MET A 7 11.92 2.15 -11.02
C MET A 7 11.90 0.67 -11.36
N SER A 8 10.77 0.01 -11.22
CA SER A 8 10.54 -1.30 -11.81
C SER A 8 10.35 -1.13 -13.32
N THR A 9 11.16 -1.84 -14.13
CA THR A 9 11.06 -1.83 -15.60
C THR A 9 10.05 -2.87 -16.08
N ASN A 10 9.41 -2.62 -17.23
CA ASN A 10 8.42 -3.53 -17.82
C ASN A 10 7.34 -3.99 -16.82
N PRO A 11 6.63 -3.06 -16.16
CA PRO A 11 5.60 -3.43 -15.20
C PRO A 11 4.44 -4.15 -15.91
N GLN A 12 3.80 -5.08 -15.23
CA GLN A 12 2.52 -5.63 -15.67
C GLN A 12 1.50 -4.50 -15.80
N SER A 13 0.72 -4.53 -16.86
CA SER A 13 -0.31 -3.53 -17.17
C SER A 13 -1.50 -4.21 -17.81
N VAL A 14 -2.63 -3.50 -17.90
CA VAL A 14 -3.84 -3.95 -18.59
C VAL A 14 -4.32 -2.89 -19.58
N ASP A 15 -5.00 -3.32 -20.64
CA ASP A 15 -5.62 -2.39 -21.60
C ASP A 15 -7.02 -1.97 -21.10
N VAL A 16 -7.47 -0.77 -21.43
CA VAL A 16 -8.81 -0.26 -21.07
C VAL A 16 -9.95 -1.17 -21.50
N ASN A 17 -9.76 -1.93 -22.58
CA ASN A 17 -10.74 -2.84 -23.15
C ASN A 17 -10.71 -4.24 -22.54
N GLU A 18 -9.69 -4.57 -21.73
CA GLU A 18 -9.63 -5.85 -21.04
C GLU A 18 -10.67 -5.95 -19.93
N PHE A 19 -11.02 -7.18 -19.57
CA PHE A 19 -11.98 -7.41 -18.49
C PHE A 19 -11.33 -7.20 -17.11
N VAL A 20 -12.11 -6.67 -16.19
CA VAL A 20 -11.72 -6.50 -14.77
C VAL A 20 -11.28 -7.83 -14.14
N THR A 21 -11.84 -8.95 -14.59
CA THR A 21 -11.46 -10.30 -14.13
C THR A 21 -9.99 -10.59 -14.44
N HIS A 22 -9.48 -10.19 -15.61
CA HIS A 22 -8.07 -10.37 -15.97
C HIS A 22 -7.16 -9.49 -15.10
N ALA A 23 -7.51 -8.21 -14.90
CA ALA A 23 -6.77 -7.33 -13.98
C ALA A 23 -6.67 -7.95 -12.57
N ARG A 24 -7.75 -8.54 -12.07
CA ARG A 24 -7.79 -9.22 -10.77
C ARG A 24 -6.91 -10.47 -10.73
N GLU A 25 -6.84 -11.24 -11.82
CA GLU A 25 -5.95 -12.40 -11.92
C GLU A 25 -4.49 -12.00 -11.84
N ILE A 26 -4.06 -10.97 -12.58
CA ILE A 26 -2.71 -10.42 -12.52
C ILE A 26 -2.40 -9.93 -11.09
N MET A 27 -3.29 -9.14 -10.49
CA MET A 27 -3.10 -8.64 -9.12
C MET A 27 -2.93 -9.78 -8.12
N ARG A 28 -3.70 -10.86 -8.26
CA ARG A 28 -3.61 -12.03 -7.38
C ARG A 28 -2.33 -12.83 -7.61
N GLU A 29 -1.97 -13.09 -8.87
CA GLU A 29 -0.79 -13.89 -9.24
C GLU A 29 0.51 -13.22 -8.77
N TYR A 30 0.63 -11.92 -9.01
CA TYR A 30 1.83 -11.16 -8.67
C TYR A 30 1.77 -10.46 -7.31
N ASN A 31 0.67 -10.60 -6.56
CA ASN A 31 0.41 -9.91 -5.30
C ASN A 31 0.51 -8.38 -5.44
N TYR A 32 -0.06 -7.85 -6.52
CA TYR A 32 -0.14 -6.42 -6.77
C TYR A 32 -1.46 -5.82 -6.26
N GLU A 33 -1.40 -4.60 -5.73
CA GLU A 33 -2.59 -3.86 -5.29
C GLU A 33 -3.10 -2.88 -6.36
N SER A 34 -2.31 -2.62 -7.40
CA SER A 34 -2.68 -1.76 -8.52
C SER A 34 -1.90 -2.12 -9.79
N LEU A 35 -2.45 -1.74 -10.95
CA LEU A 35 -1.84 -1.92 -12.27
C LEU A 35 -1.95 -0.63 -13.08
N PRO A 36 -0.92 -0.25 -13.86
CA PRO A 36 -1.05 0.73 -14.92
C PRO A 36 -2.08 0.27 -15.95
N VAL A 37 -2.88 1.21 -16.43
CA VAL A 37 -3.88 0.97 -17.48
C VAL A 37 -3.44 1.69 -18.76
N LEU A 38 -3.51 0.99 -19.88
CA LEU A 38 -3.10 1.50 -21.18
C LEU A 38 -4.31 1.71 -22.10
N ASP A 39 -4.29 2.77 -22.89
CA ASP A 39 -5.15 2.96 -24.05
C ASP A 39 -4.27 3.18 -25.28
N LYS A 40 -4.36 2.30 -26.27
CA LYS A 40 -3.56 2.35 -27.50
C LYS A 40 -2.05 2.48 -27.22
N GLY A 41 -1.57 1.76 -26.21
CA GLY A 41 -0.18 1.71 -25.79
C GLY A 41 0.32 2.91 -24.97
N LYS A 42 -0.54 3.88 -24.66
CA LYS A 42 -0.23 5.02 -23.79
C LYS A 42 -0.86 4.84 -22.42
N VAL A 43 -0.25 5.43 -21.39
CA VAL A 43 -0.81 5.38 -20.03
C VAL A 43 -2.12 6.16 -19.98
N ALA A 44 -3.21 5.47 -19.69
CA ALA A 44 -4.54 6.04 -19.44
C ALA A 44 -4.79 6.33 -17.96
N GLY A 45 -4.11 5.62 -17.06
CA GLY A 45 -4.25 5.79 -15.62
C GLY A 45 -3.78 4.58 -14.83
N ILE A 46 -4.36 4.40 -13.64
CA ILE A 46 -4.14 3.26 -12.75
C ILE A 46 -5.49 2.64 -12.38
N ILE A 47 -5.52 1.33 -12.21
CA ILE A 47 -6.61 0.60 -11.58
C ILE A 47 -6.11 -0.07 -10.31
N THR A 48 -6.89 -0.01 -9.23
CA THR A 48 -6.52 -0.60 -7.94
C THR A 48 -7.41 -1.77 -7.58
N LEU A 49 -6.93 -2.62 -6.66
CA LEU A 49 -7.75 -3.71 -6.10
C LEU A 49 -9.04 -3.18 -5.48
N GLN A 50 -9.00 -2.00 -4.85
CA GLN A 50 -10.17 -1.34 -4.26
C GLN A 50 -11.24 -1.00 -5.31
N ASP A 51 -10.82 -0.55 -6.50
CA ASP A 51 -11.76 -0.18 -7.57
C ASP A 51 -12.55 -1.38 -8.09
N ILE A 52 -11.95 -2.55 -8.10
CA ILE A 52 -12.49 -3.76 -8.75
C ILE A 52 -13.01 -4.83 -7.78
N ILE A 53 -12.82 -4.65 -6.47
CA ILE A 53 -13.19 -5.69 -5.50
C ILE A 53 -14.70 -5.96 -5.44
N ASN A 54 -15.50 -4.94 -5.71
CA ASN A 54 -16.96 -5.02 -5.71
C ASN A 54 -17.54 -5.55 -7.03
N VAL A 55 -16.69 -5.73 -8.05
CA VAL A 55 -17.13 -6.36 -9.30
C VAL A 55 -17.25 -7.85 -9.07
N THR A 56 -18.50 -8.36 -9.03
CA THR A 56 -18.77 -9.78 -8.78
C THR A 56 -18.40 -10.64 -10.01
N SER A 57 -18.09 -11.92 -9.78
CA SER A 57 -17.79 -12.88 -10.86
C SER A 57 -18.94 -13.10 -11.85
N THR A 58 -20.16 -12.72 -11.50
CA THR A 58 -21.33 -12.76 -12.39
C THR A 58 -21.37 -11.61 -13.40
N ARG A 59 -20.51 -10.60 -13.26
CA ARG A 59 -20.30 -9.51 -14.21
C ARG A 59 -18.93 -9.68 -14.88
N SER A 60 -18.74 -10.76 -15.62
CA SER A 60 -17.48 -11.08 -16.28
C SER A 60 -17.18 -10.23 -17.53
N ASP A 61 -18.16 -9.48 -18.01
CA ASP A 61 -18.13 -8.61 -19.19
C ASP A 61 -17.77 -7.14 -18.88
N VAL A 62 -17.47 -6.84 -17.62
CA VAL A 62 -17.10 -5.46 -17.20
C VAL A 62 -15.65 -5.19 -17.57
N THR A 63 -15.43 -4.14 -18.38
CA THR A 63 -14.09 -3.71 -18.79
C THR A 63 -13.42 -2.80 -17.78
N VAL A 64 -12.10 -2.75 -17.83
CA VAL A 64 -11.24 -1.89 -17.01
C VAL A 64 -11.58 -0.41 -17.17
N ASN A 65 -12.01 0.01 -18.38
CA ASN A 65 -12.32 1.41 -18.71
C ASN A 65 -13.30 2.08 -17.72
N GLY A 66 -14.25 1.33 -17.18
CA GLY A 66 -15.23 1.84 -16.21
C GLY A 66 -14.68 2.10 -14.80
N TYR A 67 -13.44 1.70 -14.53
CA TYR A 67 -12.83 1.71 -13.19
C TYR A 67 -11.44 2.37 -13.16
N VAL A 68 -10.93 2.82 -14.31
CA VAL A 68 -9.62 3.47 -14.39
C VAL A 68 -9.65 4.84 -13.72
N ARG A 69 -8.66 5.10 -12.86
CA ARG A 69 -8.37 6.41 -12.31
C ARG A 69 -7.47 7.15 -13.30
N SER A 70 -8.05 8.05 -14.10
CA SER A 70 -7.35 8.72 -15.20
C SER A 70 -6.51 9.94 -14.77
N SER A 71 -6.84 10.55 -13.62
CA SER A 71 -6.13 11.75 -13.12
C SER A 71 -4.94 11.39 -12.25
N VAL A 72 -4.04 10.52 -12.75
CA VAL A 72 -2.83 10.14 -12.03
C VAL A 72 -1.61 10.88 -12.61
N PRO A 73 -0.67 11.33 -11.77
CA PRO A 73 0.58 11.89 -12.26
C PRO A 73 1.39 10.83 -13.02
N VAL A 74 2.21 11.27 -13.96
CA VAL A 74 3.22 10.43 -14.64
C VAL A 74 4.60 11.06 -14.44
N LEU A 75 5.64 10.24 -14.47
CA LEU A 75 7.03 10.66 -14.36
C LEU A 75 7.81 10.24 -15.61
N THR A 76 8.98 10.86 -15.83
CA THR A 76 9.95 10.40 -16.81
C THR A 76 11.20 9.85 -16.09
N PRO A 77 12.01 8.98 -16.73
CA PRO A 77 13.16 8.35 -16.08
C PRO A 77 14.23 9.32 -15.57
N ASP A 78 14.29 10.53 -16.11
CA ASP A 78 15.29 11.57 -15.77
C ASP A 78 14.91 12.41 -14.55
N VAL A 79 13.67 12.29 -14.03
CA VAL A 79 13.23 13.01 -12.84
C VAL A 79 14.08 12.63 -11.63
N GLY A 80 14.53 13.64 -10.87
CA GLY A 80 15.32 13.44 -9.65
C GLY A 80 14.51 12.84 -8.49
N LEU A 81 15.18 12.04 -7.66
CA LEU A 81 14.55 11.33 -6.54
C LEU A 81 13.73 12.23 -5.59
N PRO A 82 14.19 13.45 -5.16
CA PRO A 82 13.40 14.28 -4.28
C PRO A 82 12.03 14.67 -4.84
N ARG A 83 11.98 15.05 -6.13
CA ARG A 83 10.72 15.41 -6.78
C ARG A 83 9.83 14.19 -6.99
N ALA A 84 10.40 13.06 -7.36
CA ALA A 84 9.67 11.80 -7.49
C ALA A 84 9.06 11.35 -6.14
N ALA A 85 9.84 11.44 -5.05
CA ALA A 85 9.39 11.14 -3.70
C ALA A 85 8.21 12.04 -3.29
N PHE A 86 8.33 13.35 -3.55
CA PHE A 86 7.25 14.30 -3.30
C PHE A 86 5.96 13.90 -4.04
N ILE A 87 6.05 13.57 -5.33
CA ILE A 87 4.88 13.18 -6.12
C ILE A 87 4.28 11.88 -5.59
N VAL A 88 5.09 10.83 -5.35
CA VAL A 88 4.60 9.52 -4.90
C VAL A 88 3.91 9.59 -3.53
N VAL A 89 4.42 10.38 -2.57
CA VAL A 89 3.79 10.48 -1.24
C VAL A 89 2.48 11.29 -1.24
N HIS A 90 2.20 11.99 -2.33
CA HIS A 90 0.93 12.73 -2.49
C HIS A 90 -0.05 12.01 -3.44
N THR A 91 0.25 10.77 -3.84
CA THR A 91 -0.71 9.89 -4.53
C THR A 91 -1.33 8.92 -3.55
N ASP A 92 -2.63 8.65 -3.69
CA ASP A 92 -3.35 7.70 -2.83
C ASP A 92 -2.80 6.27 -2.98
N GLU A 93 -2.35 5.93 -4.18
CA GLU A 93 -1.85 4.59 -4.51
C GLU A 93 -0.39 4.35 -4.11
N GLY A 94 0.38 5.42 -3.84
CA GLY A 94 1.81 5.35 -3.59
C GLY A 94 2.61 4.76 -4.75
N ARG A 95 2.09 4.91 -5.98
CA ARG A 95 2.69 4.43 -7.23
C ARG A 95 2.41 5.41 -8.35
N VAL A 96 3.40 5.58 -9.23
CA VAL A 96 3.32 6.51 -10.36
C VAL A 96 3.88 5.84 -11.61
N PRO A 97 3.13 5.79 -12.72
CA PRO A 97 3.63 5.31 -13.99
C PRO A 97 4.79 6.17 -14.50
N VAL A 98 5.80 5.51 -15.07
CA VAL A 98 6.94 6.18 -15.71
C VAL A 98 6.83 5.99 -17.21
N VAL A 99 6.90 7.10 -17.96
CA VAL A 99 6.66 7.13 -19.41
C VAL A 99 7.87 7.68 -20.17
N ASP A 100 7.99 7.26 -21.42
CA ASP A 100 8.94 7.85 -22.37
C ASP A 100 8.38 9.16 -22.98
N SER A 101 9.15 9.79 -23.87
CA SER A 101 8.78 11.01 -24.62
C SER A 101 7.53 10.84 -25.52
N SER A 102 7.13 9.60 -25.80
CA SER A 102 5.93 9.25 -26.58
C SER A 102 4.73 8.89 -25.70
N SER A 103 4.84 9.10 -24.38
CA SER A 103 3.84 8.72 -23.36
C SER A 103 3.60 7.20 -23.24
N ARG A 104 4.56 6.37 -23.68
CA ARG A 104 4.49 4.92 -23.53
C ARG A 104 5.03 4.52 -22.17
N LEU A 105 4.40 3.53 -21.55
CA LEU A 105 4.82 2.98 -20.25
C LEU A 105 6.21 2.33 -20.37
N VAL A 106 7.19 2.81 -19.61
CA VAL A 106 8.54 2.25 -19.52
C VAL A 106 8.90 1.74 -18.12
N GLY A 107 8.13 2.13 -17.12
CA GLY A 107 8.35 1.71 -15.74
C GLY A 107 7.21 2.06 -14.80
N LEU A 108 7.34 1.62 -13.56
CA LEU A 108 6.47 1.98 -12.44
C LEU A 108 7.34 2.32 -11.24
N LEU A 109 7.10 3.48 -10.65
CA LEU A 109 7.77 3.91 -9.43
C LEU A 109 6.82 3.79 -8.25
N SER A 110 7.24 3.11 -7.21
CA SER A 110 6.45 2.91 -5.98
C SER A 110 7.11 3.53 -4.76
N ILE A 111 6.33 3.66 -3.67
CA ILE A 111 6.87 4.06 -2.36
C ILE A 111 8.01 3.13 -1.90
N ASN A 112 7.96 1.84 -2.26
CA ASN A 112 8.99 0.88 -1.93
C ASN A 112 10.30 1.17 -2.68
N ASP A 113 10.23 1.65 -3.92
CA ASP A 113 11.40 2.01 -4.71
C ASP A 113 12.01 3.31 -4.19
N ILE A 114 11.19 4.31 -3.86
CA ILE A 114 11.63 5.53 -3.17
C ILE A 114 12.35 5.17 -1.86
N PHE A 115 11.81 4.22 -1.10
CA PHE A 115 12.38 3.81 0.18
C PHE A 115 13.78 3.19 0.05
N LYS A 116 14.11 2.53 -1.07
CA LYS A 116 15.48 2.05 -1.37
C LYS A 116 16.47 3.22 -1.52
N GLY A 117 16.00 4.36 -2.02
CA GLY A 117 16.77 5.60 -2.15
C GLY A 117 16.76 6.50 -0.90
N LEU A 118 16.18 6.07 0.20
CA LEU A 118 16.01 6.85 1.43
C LEU A 118 17.29 7.55 1.92
N PRO A 119 18.51 6.95 1.86
CA PRO A 119 19.73 7.62 2.30
C PRO A 119 20.01 8.93 1.56
N GLU A 120 19.55 9.11 0.33
CA GLU A 120 19.73 10.34 -0.46
C GLU A 120 18.68 11.43 -0.14
N LEU A 121 17.66 11.11 0.66
CA LEU A 121 16.56 12.02 0.98
C LEU A 121 16.77 12.78 2.31
N ASP A 122 17.88 12.55 3.00
CA ASP A 122 18.24 13.18 4.29
C ASP A 122 17.10 13.11 5.33
N LEU A 123 16.90 11.91 5.88
CA LEU A 123 15.87 11.65 6.89
C LEU A 123 16.18 12.43 8.18
N MET A 124 15.21 13.21 8.64
CA MET A 124 15.30 13.98 9.88
C MET A 124 15.46 13.07 11.10
N ASP A 125 16.03 13.62 12.16
CA ASP A 125 16.13 12.95 13.45
C ASP A 125 15.09 13.52 14.42
N VAL A 126 13.86 13.07 14.27
CA VAL A 126 12.67 13.52 15.00
C VAL A 126 11.93 12.31 15.58
N PRO A 127 11.15 12.48 16.65
CA PRO A 127 10.40 11.36 17.23
C PRO A 127 9.31 10.84 16.28
N VAL A 128 9.05 9.54 16.32
CA VAL A 128 8.01 8.86 15.57
C VAL A 128 6.63 9.51 15.79
N SER A 129 6.37 9.99 17.01
CA SER A 129 5.10 10.64 17.40
C SER A 129 4.73 11.88 16.59
N GLU A 130 5.69 12.52 15.91
CA GLU A 130 5.42 13.69 15.06
C GLU A 130 4.78 13.30 13.72
N TYR A 131 5.07 12.10 13.22
CA TYR A 131 4.67 11.66 11.89
C TYR A 131 3.65 10.51 11.90
N MET A 132 3.49 9.80 13.02
CA MET A 132 2.55 8.68 13.13
C MET A 132 1.10 9.11 12.96
N THR A 133 0.28 8.22 12.41
CA THR A 133 -1.18 8.34 12.44
C THR A 133 -1.68 7.94 13.84
N LYS A 134 -2.33 8.87 14.55
CA LYS A 134 -2.79 8.68 15.96
C LYS A 134 -4.13 7.96 16.07
N LYS A 135 -5.03 8.13 15.10
CA LYS A 135 -6.32 7.42 15.09
C LYS A 135 -6.15 6.08 14.39
N VAL A 136 -5.97 5.02 15.17
CA VAL A 136 -5.70 3.68 14.65
C VAL A 136 -6.95 2.80 14.77
N VAL A 137 -7.35 2.22 13.65
CA VAL A 137 -8.34 1.15 13.64
C VAL A 137 -7.62 -0.15 14.00
N VAL A 138 -8.17 -0.90 14.94
CA VAL A 138 -7.63 -2.18 15.41
C VAL A 138 -8.61 -3.31 15.16
N CYS A 139 -8.14 -4.54 15.25
CA CYS A 139 -8.98 -5.74 15.28
C CYS A 139 -8.53 -6.69 16.40
N GLN A 140 -9.35 -7.70 16.68
CA GLN A 140 -9.08 -8.74 17.67
C GLN A 140 -8.74 -10.07 16.98
N PRO A 141 -8.00 -10.98 17.62
CA PRO A 141 -7.65 -12.29 17.05
C PRO A 141 -8.86 -13.11 16.60
N GLU A 142 -9.97 -12.99 17.31
CA GLU A 142 -11.22 -13.73 17.09
C GLU A 142 -12.11 -13.10 16.02
N ASP A 143 -11.78 -11.87 15.57
CA ASP A 143 -12.58 -11.19 14.55
C ASP A 143 -12.66 -12.00 13.26
N ASN A 144 -13.83 -11.94 12.64
CA ASN A 144 -14.07 -12.56 11.35
C ASN A 144 -13.23 -11.88 10.27
N LEU A 145 -12.38 -12.65 9.60
CA LEU A 145 -11.45 -12.13 8.59
C LEU A 145 -12.16 -11.44 7.43
N SER A 146 -13.31 -11.96 6.98
CA SER A 146 -14.06 -11.36 5.87
C SER A 146 -14.59 -9.97 6.25
N ARG A 147 -15.00 -9.77 7.51
CA ARG A 147 -15.44 -8.47 8.03
C ARG A 147 -14.26 -7.50 8.13
N VAL A 148 -13.11 -7.97 8.66
CA VAL A 148 -11.88 -7.15 8.74
C VAL A 148 -11.40 -6.76 7.35
N TRP A 149 -11.45 -7.69 6.39
CA TRP A 149 -11.15 -7.42 4.99
C TRP A 149 -12.07 -6.36 4.37
N ALA A 150 -13.39 -6.49 4.57
CA ALA A 150 -14.34 -5.50 4.08
C ALA A 150 -14.06 -4.10 4.64
N ASN A 151 -13.78 -3.99 5.95
CA ASN A 151 -13.41 -2.73 6.58
C ASN A 151 -12.10 -2.15 6.01
N MET A 152 -11.08 -3.00 5.78
CA MET A 152 -9.83 -2.56 5.15
C MET A 152 -10.07 -1.92 3.78
N ILE A 153 -10.98 -2.49 2.99
CA ILE A 153 -11.30 -1.96 1.67
C ILE A 153 -12.12 -0.69 1.77
N GLU A 154 -13.18 -0.70 2.57
CA GLU A 154 -14.10 0.44 2.73
C GLU A 154 -13.38 1.70 3.22
N PHE A 155 -12.49 1.54 4.22
CA PHE A 155 -11.76 2.67 4.82
C PHE A 155 -10.36 2.90 4.22
N GLY A 156 -10.01 2.25 3.12
CA GLY A 156 -8.69 2.41 2.49
C GLY A 156 -7.51 1.92 3.34
N LEU A 157 -7.76 1.07 4.37
CA LEU A 157 -6.73 0.61 5.30
C LEU A 157 -5.95 -0.56 4.69
N THR A 158 -4.64 -0.52 4.76
CA THR A 158 -3.76 -1.56 4.20
C THR A 158 -3.20 -2.51 5.26
N GLY A 159 -3.45 -2.25 6.55
CA GLY A 159 -3.10 -3.13 7.66
C GLY A 159 -3.61 -2.60 8.99
N LEU A 160 -3.92 -3.52 9.91
CA LEU A 160 -4.48 -3.23 11.23
C LEU A 160 -3.64 -3.89 12.32
N PRO A 161 -3.32 -3.17 13.42
CA PRO A 161 -2.84 -3.80 14.64
C PRO A 161 -3.88 -4.75 15.20
N VAL A 162 -3.43 -5.91 15.66
CA VAL A 162 -4.25 -6.89 16.37
C VAL A 162 -4.01 -6.72 17.86
N VAL A 163 -5.08 -6.47 18.62
CA VAL A 163 -5.01 -6.25 20.07
C VAL A 163 -5.76 -7.34 20.82
N ASN A 164 -5.27 -7.65 22.02
CA ASN A 164 -5.97 -8.57 22.93
C ASN A 164 -7.04 -7.83 23.75
N MET A 165 -7.73 -8.56 24.64
CA MET A 165 -8.77 -8.03 25.55
C MET A 165 -8.25 -6.91 26.48
N LYS A 166 -6.94 -6.87 26.76
CA LYS A 166 -6.30 -5.83 27.57
C LYS A 166 -5.85 -4.61 26.73
N GLN A 167 -6.18 -4.59 25.44
CA GLN A 167 -5.75 -3.56 24.48
C GLN A 167 -4.22 -3.53 24.25
N GLU A 168 -3.54 -4.66 24.51
CA GLU A 168 -2.11 -4.82 24.19
C GLU A 168 -1.96 -5.28 22.73
N VAL A 169 -0.99 -4.71 22.01
CA VAL A 169 -0.70 -5.09 20.62
C VAL A 169 0.01 -6.44 20.60
N ILE A 170 -0.59 -7.43 19.96
CA ILE A 170 -0.08 -8.80 19.92
C ILE A 170 0.32 -9.22 18.48
N GLY A 171 -0.14 -8.52 17.47
CA GLY A 171 0.12 -8.86 16.08
C GLY A 171 -0.25 -7.75 15.11
N MET A 172 -0.06 -8.05 13.83
CA MET A 172 -0.51 -7.25 12.69
C MET A 172 -1.21 -8.14 11.69
N VAL A 173 -2.24 -7.61 11.03
CA VAL A 173 -2.83 -8.21 9.82
C VAL A 173 -2.83 -7.18 8.71
N THR A 174 -2.39 -7.56 7.50
CA THR A 174 -2.30 -6.68 6.34
C THR A 174 -3.14 -7.22 5.17
N ARG A 175 -3.45 -6.36 4.18
CA ARG A 175 -4.06 -6.80 2.92
C ARG A 175 -3.24 -7.89 2.24
N GLY A 176 -1.91 -7.75 2.26
CA GLY A 176 -1.00 -8.74 1.70
C GLY A 176 -1.15 -10.12 2.34
N ASP A 177 -1.37 -10.20 3.66
CA ASP A 177 -1.59 -11.47 4.36
C ASP A 177 -2.88 -12.13 3.91
N VAL A 178 -3.96 -11.34 3.74
CA VAL A 178 -5.25 -11.83 3.25
C VAL A 178 -5.14 -12.36 1.81
N VAL A 179 -4.48 -11.60 0.91
CA VAL A 179 -4.31 -11.97 -0.50
C VAL A 179 -3.45 -13.22 -0.65
N LYS A 180 -2.28 -13.27 0.00
CA LYS A 180 -1.35 -14.41 -0.07
C LYS A 180 -1.98 -15.74 0.33
N ARG A 181 -2.89 -15.70 1.30
CA ARG A 181 -3.58 -16.91 1.79
C ARG A 181 -4.87 -17.23 1.04
N GLY A 182 -5.18 -16.50 -0.04
CA GLY A 182 -6.34 -16.76 -0.90
C GLY A 182 -7.70 -16.37 -0.30
N TYR A 183 -7.70 -15.60 0.80
CA TYR A 183 -8.93 -15.12 1.47
C TYR A 183 -9.49 -13.83 0.85
N ALA A 184 -8.90 -13.30 -0.20
CA ALA A 184 -9.38 -12.10 -0.89
C ALA A 184 -10.71 -12.28 -1.65
N ARG A 185 -11.30 -13.48 -1.61
CA ARG A 185 -12.68 -13.68 -2.03
C ARG A 185 -13.56 -13.19 -0.89
N ILE A 186 -14.34 -12.13 -1.13
CA ILE A 186 -15.48 -11.81 -0.29
C ILE A 186 -16.47 -12.97 -0.47
N GLU A 187 -16.35 -14.00 0.33
CA GLU A 187 -17.44 -14.93 0.53
C GLU A 187 -18.52 -14.11 1.28
N ARG A 188 -19.47 -13.56 0.53
CA ARG A 188 -20.79 -13.29 1.12
C ARG A 188 -21.14 -14.58 1.83
N GLU A 189 -21.48 -14.46 3.11
CA GLU A 189 -21.86 -15.56 3.99
C GLU A 189 -22.50 -16.69 3.21
N SER A 190 -21.76 -17.77 3.01
CA SER A 190 -22.34 -18.97 2.43
C SER A 190 -23.40 -19.45 3.40
N PRO A 191 -24.65 -19.73 2.96
CA PRO A 191 -25.68 -20.26 3.83
C PRO A 191 -25.32 -21.60 4.49
N SER A 192 -24.19 -22.18 4.11
CA SER A 192 -23.70 -23.49 4.56
C SER A 192 -22.61 -23.39 5.63
N GLY A 193 -22.86 -22.78 6.78
CA GLY A 193 -22.21 -23.07 8.08
C GLY A 193 -20.69 -23.34 8.13
N LYS A 194 -19.89 -23.00 7.12
CA LYS A 194 -18.43 -23.12 7.17
C LYS A 194 -17.89 -22.11 8.16
N THR A 195 -17.18 -22.58 9.17
CA THR A 195 -16.47 -21.79 10.17
C THR A 195 -15.69 -20.68 9.50
N SER A 196 -16.10 -19.45 9.73
CA SER A 196 -15.42 -18.26 9.21
C SER A 196 -13.97 -18.22 9.72
N THR A 197 -13.04 -17.93 8.84
CA THR A 197 -11.64 -17.78 9.21
C THR A 197 -11.46 -16.54 10.10
N THR A 198 -10.71 -16.68 11.18
CA THR A 198 -10.40 -15.58 12.11
C THR A 198 -9.07 -14.92 11.76
N VAL A 199 -8.88 -13.67 12.21
CA VAL A 199 -7.64 -12.90 12.07
C VAL A 199 -6.44 -13.66 12.60
N GLN A 200 -6.60 -14.35 13.75
CA GLN A 200 -5.54 -15.14 14.39
C GLN A 200 -4.84 -16.15 13.47
N LYS A 201 -5.56 -16.70 12.49
CA LYS A 201 -5.01 -17.70 11.57
C LYS A 201 -4.03 -17.12 10.56
N ILE A 202 -4.06 -15.80 10.33
CA ILE A 202 -3.25 -15.16 9.29
C ILE A 202 -2.39 -14.02 9.78
N MET A 203 -2.67 -13.45 10.98
CA MET A 203 -1.90 -12.35 11.54
C MET A 203 -0.42 -12.72 11.70
N SER A 204 0.46 -11.76 11.58
CA SER A 204 1.86 -11.86 11.97
C SER A 204 1.97 -11.60 13.48
N THR A 205 2.60 -12.51 14.22
CA THR A 205 2.77 -12.41 15.69
C THR A 205 4.14 -12.98 16.07
N PRO A 206 4.87 -12.38 17.06
CA PRO A 206 4.52 -11.12 17.74
C PRO A 206 4.58 -9.91 16.79
N ALA A 207 3.88 -8.83 17.14
CA ALA A 207 3.97 -7.58 16.41
C ALA A 207 5.37 -6.99 16.54
N VAL A 208 5.89 -6.47 15.43
CA VAL A 208 7.04 -5.55 15.45
C VAL A 208 6.51 -4.17 15.76
N THR A 209 7.05 -3.49 16.77
CA THR A 209 6.60 -2.19 17.24
C THR A 209 7.76 -1.22 17.37
N VAL A 210 7.46 0.08 17.48
CA VAL A 210 8.39 1.14 17.88
C VAL A 210 7.76 1.97 18.98
N GLU A 211 8.59 2.67 19.78
CA GLU A 211 8.07 3.61 20.78
C GLU A 211 7.81 4.98 20.12
N ALA A 212 6.85 5.73 20.68
CA ALA A 212 6.48 7.05 20.19
C ALA A 212 7.64 8.05 20.24
N ASP A 213 8.52 7.89 21.22
CA ASP A 213 9.70 8.74 21.45
C ASP A 213 10.95 8.24 20.71
N ASP A 214 10.89 7.08 20.04
CA ASP A 214 11.99 6.62 19.19
C ASP A 214 12.22 7.60 18.04
N SER A 215 13.48 7.75 17.61
CA SER A 215 13.78 8.46 16.37
C SER A 215 13.12 7.75 15.17
N ILE A 216 12.59 8.54 14.25
CA ILE A 216 12.00 8.01 12.99
C ILE A 216 13.01 7.17 12.19
N LYS A 217 14.33 7.38 12.41
CA LYS A 217 15.40 6.56 11.84
C LYS A 217 15.38 5.12 12.33
N VAL A 218 14.90 4.89 13.55
CA VAL A 218 14.71 3.53 14.10
C VAL A 218 13.62 2.81 13.32
N ALA A 219 12.47 3.45 13.09
CA ALA A 219 11.41 2.89 12.26
C ALA A 219 11.87 2.62 10.82
N ALA A 220 12.60 3.56 10.20
CA ALA A 220 13.17 3.40 8.86
C ALA A 220 14.11 2.20 8.77
N LYS A 221 14.98 2.00 9.76
CA LYS A 221 15.88 0.84 9.85
C LYS A 221 15.10 -0.47 9.94
N ILE A 222 14.09 -0.55 10.82
CA ILE A 222 13.23 -1.73 10.97
C ILE A 222 12.52 -2.05 9.65
N PHE A 223 12.00 -1.05 8.94
CA PHE A 223 11.32 -1.25 7.66
C PHE A 223 12.24 -1.80 6.59
N THR A 224 13.49 -1.33 6.57
CA THR A 224 14.50 -1.81 5.63
C THR A 224 14.94 -3.24 5.95
N GLU A 225 15.34 -3.50 7.20
CA GLU A 225 15.89 -4.79 7.62
C GLU A 225 14.87 -5.93 7.59
N ARG A 226 13.62 -5.64 7.96
CA ARG A 226 12.55 -6.64 8.02
C ARG A 226 11.65 -6.68 6.78
N ASN A 227 11.89 -5.77 5.83
CA ASN A 227 11.05 -5.60 4.63
C ASN A 227 9.55 -5.49 4.94
N ILE A 228 9.21 -4.72 5.96
CA ILE A 228 7.83 -4.42 6.36
C ILE A 228 7.47 -2.99 6.02
N GLY A 229 6.19 -2.72 5.80
CA GLY A 229 5.72 -1.40 5.33
C GLY A 229 5.12 -0.52 6.42
N ARG A 230 4.81 -1.09 7.61
CA ARG A 230 4.19 -0.38 8.73
C ARG A 230 4.34 -1.13 10.03
N VAL A 231 4.32 -0.40 11.13
CA VAL A 231 4.33 -0.96 12.49
C VAL A 231 3.45 -0.15 13.43
N PRO A 232 2.84 -0.80 14.45
CA PRO A 232 2.22 -0.10 15.56
C PRO A 232 3.25 0.71 16.34
N VAL A 233 2.83 1.88 16.80
CA VAL A 233 3.61 2.74 17.68
C VAL A 233 3.06 2.64 19.09
N LEU A 234 3.93 2.37 20.05
CA LEU A 234 3.58 2.27 21.46
C LEU A 234 3.99 3.54 22.22
N TYR A 235 3.26 3.84 23.27
CA TYR A 235 3.67 4.78 24.31
C TYR A 235 3.28 4.19 25.66
N LYS A 236 4.26 3.96 26.52
CA LYS A 236 4.07 3.30 27.82
C LYS A 236 3.31 1.96 27.69
N ASN A 237 3.75 1.12 26.75
CA ASN A 237 3.18 -0.19 26.42
C ASN A 237 1.73 -0.16 25.92
N LYS A 238 1.19 0.99 25.53
CA LYS A 238 -0.15 1.11 24.94
C LYS A 238 -0.05 1.57 23.49
N LEU A 239 -0.98 1.13 22.66
CA LEU A 239 -1.06 1.59 21.27
C LEU A 239 -1.33 3.09 21.24
N ALA A 240 -0.39 3.85 20.67
CA ALA A 240 -0.43 5.30 20.52
C ALA A 240 -0.67 5.73 19.07
N GLY A 241 -0.27 4.89 18.12
CA GLY A 241 -0.36 5.23 16.69
C GLY A 241 0.05 4.07 15.78
N ILE A 242 0.14 4.37 14.51
CA ILE A 242 0.73 3.51 13.48
C ILE A 242 1.62 4.38 12.60
N ILE A 243 2.76 3.85 12.18
CA ILE A 243 3.66 4.55 11.25
C ILE A 243 3.93 3.66 10.04
N ASP A 244 4.02 4.26 8.86
CA ASP A 244 4.30 3.55 7.61
C ASP A 244 5.40 4.23 6.76
N ARG A 245 5.69 3.64 5.59
CA ARG A 245 6.74 4.15 4.68
C ARG A 245 6.44 5.56 4.17
N PHE A 246 5.18 5.93 3.99
CA PHE A 246 4.80 7.28 3.58
C PHE A 246 5.20 8.31 4.64
N ASP A 247 4.96 7.99 5.91
CA ASP A 247 5.31 8.87 7.02
C ASP A 247 6.82 9.06 7.12
N ILE A 248 7.61 7.99 6.93
CA ILE A 248 9.07 8.06 6.89
C ILE A 248 9.55 8.98 5.76
N ILE A 249 9.01 8.82 4.54
CA ILE A 249 9.41 9.68 3.42
C ILE A 249 9.01 11.14 3.68
N ARG A 250 7.82 11.40 4.24
CA ARG A 250 7.40 12.76 4.62
C ARG A 250 8.36 13.43 5.62
N ALA A 251 9.06 12.66 6.44
CA ALA A 251 10.06 13.16 7.39
C ALA A 251 11.44 13.40 6.76
N CYS A 252 11.59 13.34 5.45
CA CYS A 252 12.82 13.68 4.78
C CYS A 252 12.94 15.20 4.56
N LYS A 253 14.11 15.79 4.86
CA LYS A 253 14.36 17.24 4.76
C LYS A 253 14.12 17.77 3.36
N VAL A 254 14.52 17.01 2.35
CA VAL A 254 14.36 17.41 0.94
C VAL A 254 12.90 17.64 0.53
N LEU A 255 11.93 17.08 1.26
CA LEU A 255 10.50 17.27 1.00
C LEU A 255 9.93 18.50 1.71
N GLN A 256 10.59 19.03 2.73
CA GLN A 256 10.11 20.20 3.48
C GLN A 256 10.16 21.49 2.65
N GLY A 257 10.95 21.54 1.57
CA GLY A 257 11.10 22.70 0.69
C GLY A 257 10.53 22.52 -0.72
N VAL A 258 9.93 21.36 -1.04
CA VAL A 258 9.36 21.09 -2.36
C VAL A 258 7.89 21.49 -2.35
N SER A 259 7.54 22.55 -3.08
CA SER A 259 6.13 22.89 -3.33
C SER A 259 5.62 22.18 -4.60
N ALA A 260 4.31 21.97 -4.65
CA ALA A 260 3.61 21.35 -5.79
C ALA A 260 3.52 22.28 -7.03
N LYS A 261 4.64 22.92 -7.44
CA LYS A 261 4.67 23.71 -8.69
C LYS A 261 4.96 22.84 -9.88
#